data_297849f777954b0efb5160aad474fbae
#
_entry.id   297849f777954b0efb5160aad474fbae
#
_cell.length_a   1.000
_cell.length_b   1.000
_cell.length_c   1.000
_cell.angle_alpha   90.00
_cell.angle_beta   90.00
_cell.angle_gamma   90.00
#
_symmetry.space_group_name_H-M   'P 1'
#
loop_
_entity.id
_entity.type
_entity.pdbx_description
1 polymer ?
#
loop_
_entity_poly.entity_id
_entity_poly.type
_entity_poly.pdbx_seq_one_letter_code
_entity_poly.pdbx_strand_id
1 'polypeptide(L)'
;MSTNFFKFKGCIAMKGAIVSLLGALVVSCSGCGGGGDGGTPPAQASTPRTVLIESYGDSTTQGWQVVNGTGQVTPNSAPVILQKLLQDRFGTTVTVSNNGVGSTEASQLLNGTDGVHPTWQNQMAASKAQIVTLNFGLNDAYYTTAKKDGIAAESPDDFASTMTQLVQIARQSGKQVVIFEPNPTCEPIRQPLMPSYVAALRQVAAAQQVPIVGEFDAIEGMANWTTLLSDCLHPTDQGYAVKAKLEFPAVASAVEAAR
;
A
#
# COMPACT_ATOMS: atom_id res chain seq x y z
N MET A 1 8.58 56.08 -13.02
CA MET A 1 9.21 55.93 -14.36
C MET A 1 9.54 54.46 -14.48
N SER A 2 9.06 53.62 -15.32
CA SER A 2 8.25 53.62 -16.50
C SER A 2 7.57 52.26 -16.63
N THR A 3 6.31 52.27 -16.94
CA THR A 3 5.40 51.20 -17.30
C THR A 3 5.82 50.49 -18.58
N ASN A 4 5.62 49.16 -18.69
CA ASN A 4 5.26 48.57 -19.97
C ASN A 4 4.30 47.38 -19.79
N PHE A 5 3.08 47.59 -20.23
CA PHE A 5 2.01 46.66 -20.52
C PHE A 5 2.31 45.92 -21.85
N PHE A 6 2.12 44.61 -21.90
CA PHE A 6 1.85 43.93 -23.17
C PHE A 6 0.58 43.06 -23.01
N LYS A 7 -0.48 43.53 -23.66
CA LYS A 7 -1.70 42.78 -24.02
C LYS A 7 -1.43 41.99 -25.30
N PHE A 8 -1.78 40.72 -25.35
CA PHE A 8 -2.13 40.09 -26.62
C PHE A 8 -3.49 39.41 -26.51
N LYS A 9 -4.43 39.94 -27.30
CA LYS A 9 -5.70 39.32 -27.67
C LYS A 9 -5.46 38.43 -28.89
N GLY A 10 -6.09 37.27 -28.94
CA GLY A 10 -6.16 36.45 -30.14
C GLY A 10 -7.25 35.40 -30.02
N CYS A 11 -8.49 35.77 -30.34
CA CYS A 11 -9.61 34.91 -30.63
C CYS A 11 -9.44 34.31 -32.01
N ILE A 12 -9.47 33.01 -32.20
CA ILE A 12 -9.79 32.36 -33.48
C ILE A 12 -10.82 31.26 -33.22
N ALA A 13 -12.03 31.52 -33.69
CA ALA A 13 -13.10 30.55 -33.84
C ALA A 13 -12.94 29.88 -35.22
N MET A 14 -13.00 28.54 -35.27
CA MET A 14 -13.27 27.83 -36.53
C MET A 14 -14.48 26.92 -36.37
N LYS A 15 -15.48 27.23 -37.21
CA LYS A 15 -16.73 26.48 -37.45
C LYS A 15 -16.53 25.35 -38.45
N GLY A 16 -17.35 24.34 -38.35
CA GLY A 16 -17.80 23.46 -39.44
C GLY A 16 -17.06 22.11 -39.45
N ALA A 17 -17.67 20.95 -39.64
CA ALA A 17 -18.87 20.65 -40.44
C ALA A 17 -19.49 19.32 -39.93
N ILE A 18 -20.80 19.27 -39.99
CA ILE A 18 -21.66 18.08 -39.83
C ILE A 18 -21.62 17.30 -41.15
N VAL A 19 -21.36 16.00 -41.11
CA VAL A 19 -21.72 15.10 -42.22
C VAL A 19 -22.52 13.92 -41.62
N SER A 20 -23.82 13.97 -41.88
CA SER A 20 -24.76 12.89 -41.72
C SER A 20 -24.65 11.94 -42.93
N LEU A 21 -24.54 10.66 -42.72
CA LEU A 21 -24.89 9.66 -43.73
C LEU A 21 -25.79 8.60 -43.09
N LEU A 22 -27.06 8.65 -43.44
CA LEU A 22 -28.02 7.58 -43.31
C LEU A 22 -27.68 6.48 -44.33
N GLY A 23 -27.72 5.24 -43.90
CA GLY A 23 -27.72 4.06 -44.75
C GLY A 23 -28.43 2.93 -44.06
N ALA A 24 -29.75 2.89 -44.18
CA ALA A 24 -30.57 1.76 -43.79
C ALA A 24 -30.50 0.66 -44.86
N LEU A 25 -30.16 -0.54 -44.48
CA LEU A 25 -30.47 -1.73 -45.28
C LEU A 25 -31.12 -2.78 -44.40
N VAL A 26 -32.42 -2.90 -44.53
CA VAL A 26 -33.25 -3.97 -43.97
C VAL A 26 -33.21 -5.14 -44.95
N VAL A 27 -32.68 -6.27 -44.53
CA VAL A 27 -32.88 -7.56 -45.21
C VAL A 27 -33.68 -8.45 -44.29
N SER A 28 -34.95 -8.58 -44.60
CA SER A 28 -35.85 -9.58 -44.01
C SER A 28 -35.60 -10.92 -44.67
N CYS A 29 -35.11 -11.90 -43.94
CA CYS A 29 -35.24 -13.30 -44.32
C CYS A 29 -36.14 -14.00 -43.30
N SER A 30 -37.34 -14.25 -43.71
CA SER A 30 -38.27 -15.20 -43.08
C SER A 30 -37.82 -16.61 -43.44
N GLY A 31 -37.42 -17.40 -42.45
CA GLY A 31 -37.13 -18.80 -42.57
C GLY A 31 -37.74 -19.55 -41.39
N CYS A 32 -38.72 -20.39 -41.67
CA CYS A 32 -39.46 -21.25 -40.74
C CYS A 32 -38.59 -22.34 -40.11
N GLY A 33 -38.88 -22.65 -38.85
CA GLY A 33 -39.01 -24.01 -38.34
C GLY A 33 -37.78 -24.68 -37.79
N GLY A 34 -37.81 -24.93 -36.49
CA GLY A 34 -36.94 -25.88 -35.81
C GLY A 34 -36.85 -25.57 -34.32
N GLY A 35 -37.69 -26.25 -33.52
CA GLY A 35 -37.51 -26.23 -32.05
C GLY A 35 -36.17 -26.81 -31.69
N GLY A 36 -35.37 -26.00 -31.06
CA GLY A 36 -34.10 -26.36 -30.43
C GLY A 36 -34.06 -25.72 -29.07
N ASP A 37 -33.92 -26.53 -28.02
CA ASP A 37 -33.73 -26.13 -26.65
C ASP A 37 -32.69 -25.03 -26.56
N GLY A 38 -33.13 -23.86 -26.14
CA GLY A 38 -32.25 -22.71 -25.83
C GLY A 38 -31.43 -22.97 -24.57
N GLY A 39 -30.47 -23.86 -24.68
CA GLY A 39 -29.46 -24.01 -23.67
C GLY A 39 -28.63 -22.71 -23.59
N THR A 40 -28.82 -21.96 -22.51
CA THR A 40 -27.92 -20.82 -22.16
C THR A 40 -26.50 -21.33 -22.26
N PRO A 41 -25.61 -20.71 -23.04
CA PRO A 41 -24.19 -21.10 -23.04
C PRO A 41 -23.66 -21.11 -21.62
N PRO A 42 -22.93 -22.14 -21.18
CA PRO A 42 -22.37 -22.15 -19.85
C PRO A 42 -21.54 -20.86 -19.69
N ALA A 43 -21.81 -20.15 -18.60
CA ALA A 43 -21.05 -18.94 -18.25
C ALA A 43 -19.56 -19.33 -18.30
N GLN A 44 -18.85 -18.69 -19.21
CA GLN A 44 -17.40 -18.91 -19.35
C GLN A 44 -16.76 -18.54 -18.01
N ALA A 45 -16.24 -19.53 -17.26
CA ALA A 45 -15.53 -19.30 -16.02
C ALA A 45 -14.37 -18.34 -16.32
N SER A 46 -14.46 -17.11 -15.82
CA SER A 46 -13.38 -16.13 -15.97
C SER A 46 -12.12 -16.71 -15.32
N THR A 47 -11.02 -16.75 -16.06
CA THR A 47 -9.73 -17.16 -15.51
C THR A 47 -9.42 -16.26 -14.31
N PRO A 48 -9.12 -16.82 -13.12
CA PRO A 48 -8.81 -16.01 -11.94
C PRO A 48 -7.66 -15.05 -12.24
N ARG A 49 -7.87 -13.74 -12.01
CA ARG A 49 -6.82 -12.75 -12.18
C ARG A 49 -5.73 -12.96 -11.14
N THR A 50 -4.48 -12.89 -11.57
CA THR A 50 -3.34 -12.83 -10.66
C THR A 50 -3.30 -11.46 -9.98
N VAL A 51 -3.18 -11.44 -8.67
CA VAL A 51 -3.00 -10.21 -7.88
C VAL A 51 -1.66 -10.29 -7.17
N LEU A 52 -0.79 -9.34 -7.48
CA LEU A 52 0.47 -9.12 -6.79
C LEU A 52 0.31 -7.96 -5.80
N ILE A 53 0.75 -8.20 -4.57
CA ILE A 53 0.83 -7.22 -3.48
C ILE A 53 2.31 -7.00 -3.18
N GLU A 54 2.73 -5.76 -3.08
CA GLU A 54 4.07 -5.40 -2.62
C GLU A 54 3.95 -4.73 -1.25
N SER A 55 4.58 -5.33 -0.22
CA SER A 55 4.57 -4.83 1.16
C SER A 55 5.88 -4.12 1.47
N TYR A 56 5.81 -2.81 1.69
CA TYR A 56 6.95 -1.95 2.02
C TYR A 56 6.90 -1.48 3.47
N GLY A 57 8.04 -1.36 4.08
CA GLY A 57 8.18 -0.95 5.47
C GLY A 57 9.60 -1.17 5.99
N ASP A 58 9.74 -1.08 7.28
CA ASP A 58 11.01 -1.23 8.00
C ASP A 58 11.32 -2.69 8.39
N SER A 59 12.12 -2.88 9.45
CA SER A 59 12.48 -4.20 10.00
C SER A 59 11.27 -5.02 10.43
N THR A 60 10.17 -4.39 10.83
CA THR A 60 8.94 -5.08 11.24
C THR A 60 8.13 -5.62 10.06
N THR A 61 8.29 -5.05 8.87
CA THR A 61 7.81 -5.64 7.61
C THR A 61 8.77 -6.72 7.12
N GLN A 62 10.09 -6.45 7.16
CA GLN A 62 11.12 -7.42 6.77
C GLN A 62 10.99 -8.73 7.55
N GLY A 63 10.61 -8.66 8.83
CA GLY A 63 10.47 -9.82 9.69
C GLY A 63 11.63 -9.99 10.69
N TRP A 64 12.27 -8.89 11.10
CA TRP A 64 13.35 -8.95 12.09
C TRP A 64 12.83 -9.32 13.48
N GLN A 65 13.55 -10.17 14.18
CA GLN A 65 13.29 -10.54 15.58
C GLN A 65 14.57 -10.97 16.28
N VAL A 66 14.54 -10.98 17.61
CA VAL A 66 15.62 -11.51 18.45
C VAL A 66 15.19 -12.86 19.03
N VAL A 67 15.97 -13.91 18.76
CA VAL A 67 15.73 -15.25 19.29
C VAL A 67 16.98 -15.73 20.04
N ASN A 68 16.83 -16.05 21.31
CA ASN A 68 17.94 -16.47 22.18
C ASN A 68 19.12 -15.45 22.17
N GLY A 69 18.80 -14.16 22.15
CA GLY A 69 19.80 -13.08 22.15
C GLY A 69 20.43 -12.82 20.77
N THR A 70 20.00 -13.49 19.70
CA THR A 70 20.53 -13.30 18.35
C THR A 70 19.45 -12.71 17.43
N GLY A 71 19.81 -11.61 16.75
CA GLY A 71 18.92 -10.99 15.76
C GLY A 71 18.89 -11.80 14.46
N GLN A 72 17.71 -11.98 13.91
CA GLN A 72 17.51 -12.68 12.64
C GLN A 72 16.22 -12.25 11.94
N VAL A 73 16.15 -12.48 10.64
CA VAL A 73 14.89 -12.37 9.89
C VAL A 73 14.15 -13.71 9.97
N THR A 74 12.90 -13.66 10.42
CA THR A 74 12.05 -14.86 10.52
C THR A 74 11.46 -15.25 9.16
N PRO A 75 11.27 -16.55 8.88
CA PRO A 75 10.46 -16.99 7.75
C PRO A 75 8.95 -16.76 7.96
N ASN A 76 8.54 -16.34 9.16
CA ASN A 76 7.15 -16.11 9.56
C ASN A 76 6.82 -14.61 9.69
N SER A 77 7.39 -13.75 8.84
CA SER A 77 7.06 -12.32 8.82
C SER A 77 5.58 -12.10 8.48
N ALA A 78 5.02 -10.93 8.87
CA ALA A 78 3.63 -10.61 8.60
C ALA A 78 3.24 -10.74 7.12
N PRO A 79 4.04 -10.24 6.13
CA PRO A 79 3.74 -10.44 4.71
C PRO A 79 3.67 -11.91 4.27
N VAL A 80 4.51 -12.78 4.83
CA VAL A 80 4.48 -14.23 4.52
C VAL A 80 3.22 -14.88 5.06
N ILE A 81 2.84 -14.56 6.30
CA ILE A 81 1.62 -15.08 6.90
C ILE A 81 0.38 -14.51 6.20
N LEU A 82 0.39 -13.22 5.87
CA LEU A 82 -0.68 -12.55 5.12
C LEU A 82 -0.89 -13.22 3.76
N GLN A 83 0.18 -13.55 3.03
CA GLN A 83 0.07 -14.29 1.77
C GLN A 83 -0.68 -15.61 1.96
N LYS A 84 -0.32 -16.37 2.99
CA LYS A 84 -1.00 -17.65 3.27
C LYS A 84 -2.49 -17.45 3.53
N LEU A 85 -2.87 -16.48 4.37
CA LEU A 85 -4.27 -16.16 4.66
C LEU A 85 -5.04 -15.75 3.39
N LEU A 86 -4.40 -14.95 2.52
CA LEU A 86 -4.99 -14.55 1.25
C LEU A 86 -5.13 -15.73 0.27
N GLN A 87 -4.14 -16.61 0.21
CA GLN A 87 -4.19 -17.80 -0.63
C GLN A 87 -5.22 -18.82 -0.15
N ASP A 88 -5.40 -18.96 1.15
CA ASP A 88 -6.47 -19.81 1.72
C ASP A 88 -7.87 -19.32 1.30
N ARG A 89 -8.06 -18.02 1.11
CA ARG A 89 -9.34 -17.43 0.68
C ARG A 89 -9.49 -17.33 -0.84
N PHE A 90 -8.44 -16.94 -1.55
CA PHE A 90 -8.51 -16.55 -2.97
C PHE A 90 -7.76 -17.48 -3.92
N GLY A 91 -7.03 -18.45 -3.41
CA GLY A 91 -6.18 -19.36 -4.18
C GLY A 91 -4.78 -18.79 -4.46
N THR A 92 -3.94 -19.62 -5.07
CA THR A 92 -2.51 -19.35 -5.28
C THR A 92 -2.20 -18.23 -6.29
N THR A 93 -3.23 -17.66 -6.92
CA THR A 93 -3.07 -16.50 -7.84
C THR A 93 -2.84 -15.17 -7.10
N VAL A 94 -2.94 -15.16 -5.77
CA VAL A 94 -2.57 -14.00 -4.93
C VAL A 94 -1.19 -14.21 -4.34
N THR A 95 -0.30 -13.24 -4.54
CA THR A 95 1.07 -13.29 -4.02
C THR A 95 1.41 -11.98 -3.30
N VAL A 96 2.25 -12.08 -2.25
CA VAL A 96 2.76 -10.95 -1.49
C VAL A 96 4.28 -10.94 -1.58
N SER A 97 4.85 -9.88 -2.12
CA SER A 97 6.29 -9.62 -2.08
C SER A 97 6.63 -8.82 -0.83
N ASN A 98 7.54 -9.35 -0.02
CA ASN A 98 8.06 -8.62 1.14
C ASN A 98 9.24 -7.73 0.69
N ASN A 99 9.04 -6.42 0.71
CA ASN A 99 10.01 -5.40 0.36
C ASN A 99 10.39 -4.54 1.59
N GLY A 100 10.26 -5.09 2.81
CA GLY A 100 10.70 -4.44 4.04
C GLY A 100 12.22 -4.35 4.12
N VAL A 101 12.74 -3.20 4.55
CA VAL A 101 14.18 -2.95 4.74
C VAL A 101 14.45 -2.48 6.17
N GLY A 102 15.25 -3.24 6.90
CA GLY A 102 15.54 -2.94 8.32
C GLY A 102 16.22 -1.59 8.53
N SER A 103 15.87 -0.93 9.62
CA SER A 103 16.43 0.37 10.05
C SER A 103 16.17 1.53 9.08
N THR A 104 15.14 1.46 8.24
CA THR A 104 14.77 2.53 7.32
C THR A 104 13.54 3.30 7.82
N GLU A 105 13.45 4.56 7.43
CA GLU A 105 12.30 5.44 7.58
C GLU A 105 11.61 5.67 6.23
N ALA A 106 10.40 6.21 6.25
CA ALA A 106 9.59 6.42 5.06
C ALA A 106 10.27 7.29 4.00
N SER A 107 11.03 8.32 4.41
CA SER A 107 11.74 9.21 3.50
C SER A 107 12.84 8.50 2.71
N GLN A 108 13.46 7.48 3.29
CA GLN A 108 14.49 6.71 2.60
C GLN A 108 13.88 5.88 1.45
N LEU A 109 12.70 5.29 1.64
CA LEU A 109 11.96 4.65 0.56
C LEU A 109 11.55 5.66 -0.52
N LEU A 110 11.02 6.82 -0.12
CA LEU A 110 10.60 7.87 -1.05
C LEU A 110 11.75 8.30 -1.96
N ASN A 111 12.93 8.50 -1.39
CA ASN A 111 14.11 9.06 -2.05
C ASN A 111 15.02 7.99 -2.68
N GLY A 112 14.76 6.70 -2.46
CA GLY A 112 15.62 5.61 -2.95
C GLY A 112 16.99 5.58 -2.26
N THR A 113 17.03 5.91 -0.96
CA THR A 113 18.25 5.97 -0.16
C THR A 113 18.32 4.90 0.93
N ASP A 114 17.41 3.92 0.89
CA ASP A 114 17.37 2.77 1.79
C ASP A 114 18.43 1.69 1.47
N GLY A 115 19.18 1.87 0.38
CA GLY A 115 20.23 0.96 -0.07
C GLY A 115 19.73 -0.25 -0.87
N VAL A 116 18.42 -0.39 -1.08
CA VAL A 116 17.79 -1.52 -1.77
C VAL A 116 16.93 -1.05 -2.95
N HIS A 117 16.08 -0.06 -2.73
CA HIS A 117 15.10 0.37 -3.72
C HIS A 117 15.59 1.62 -4.50
N PRO A 118 15.17 1.78 -5.77
CA PRO A 118 15.28 3.06 -6.47
C PRO A 118 14.31 4.06 -5.84
N THR A 119 14.32 5.32 -6.29
CA THR A 119 13.31 6.29 -5.87
C THR A 119 11.91 5.72 -6.03
N TRP A 120 11.01 6.06 -5.10
CA TRP A 120 9.64 5.54 -5.10
C TRP A 120 8.91 5.75 -6.43
N GLN A 121 9.14 6.90 -7.08
CA GLN A 121 8.60 7.17 -8.41
C GLN A 121 9.02 6.11 -9.43
N ASN A 122 10.30 5.75 -9.46
CA ASN A 122 10.82 4.74 -10.38
C ASN A 122 10.36 3.32 -10.00
N GLN A 123 10.31 3.04 -8.69
CA GLN A 123 9.80 1.77 -8.17
C GLN A 123 8.36 1.54 -8.61
N MET A 124 7.49 2.53 -8.41
CA MET A 124 6.07 2.41 -8.76
C MET A 124 5.83 2.38 -10.27
N ALA A 125 6.62 3.08 -11.06
CA ALA A 125 6.54 3.01 -12.52
C ALA A 125 6.92 1.64 -13.08
N ALA A 126 7.87 0.94 -12.45
CA ALA A 126 8.31 -0.40 -12.85
C ALA A 126 7.45 -1.54 -12.28
N SER A 127 6.81 -1.31 -11.13
CA SER A 127 6.04 -2.31 -10.38
C SER A 127 4.86 -2.88 -11.20
N LYS A 128 4.65 -4.18 -11.07
CA LYS A 128 3.49 -4.90 -11.64
C LYS A 128 2.42 -5.18 -10.59
N ALA A 129 2.62 -4.76 -9.35
CA ALA A 129 1.65 -4.94 -8.29
C ALA A 129 0.36 -4.16 -8.56
N GLN A 130 -0.76 -4.70 -8.13
CA GLN A 130 -2.05 -4.02 -8.09
C GLN A 130 -2.25 -3.30 -6.76
N ILE A 131 -1.63 -3.84 -5.70
CA ILE A 131 -1.80 -3.36 -4.33
C ILE A 131 -0.42 -3.12 -3.72
N VAL A 132 -0.30 -2.03 -2.99
CA VAL A 132 0.88 -1.68 -2.20
C VAL A 132 0.45 -1.50 -0.75
N THR A 133 1.22 -2.06 0.18
CA THR A 133 1.05 -1.78 1.61
C THR A 133 2.25 -1.02 2.16
N LEU A 134 1.99 -0.08 3.08
CA LEU A 134 3.01 0.79 3.69
C LEU A 134 2.93 0.68 5.20
N ASN A 135 4.05 0.30 5.85
CA ASN A 135 4.16 0.18 7.31
C ASN A 135 5.46 0.85 7.81
N PHE A 136 5.36 2.11 8.21
CA PHE A 136 6.44 2.95 8.71
C PHE A 136 6.02 3.70 9.98
N GLY A 137 6.94 4.38 10.63
CA GLY A 137 6.74 5.23 11.80
C GLY A 137 7.68 4.93 12.96
N LEU A 138 8.18 3.69 13.11
CA LEU A 138 9.07 3.33 14.22
C LEU A 138 10.43 3.98 14.11
N ASN A 139 11.07 3.96 12.95
CA ASN A 139 12.38 4.57 12.74
C ASN A 139 12.27 6.07 12.51
N ASP A 140 11.18 6.52 11.88
CA ASP A 140 10.84 7.92 11.71
C ASP A 140 10.79 8.62 13.09
N ALA A 141 10.13 8.00 14.07
CA ALA A 141 10.12 8.45 15.44
C ALA A 141 11.52 8.38 16.10
N TYR A 142 12.26 7.30 15.87
CA TYR A 142 13.56 7.08 16.50
C TYR A 142 14.61 8.12 16.08
N TYR A 143 14.78 8.34 14.78
CA TYR A 143 15.83 9.22 14.28
C TYR A 143 15.57 10.70 14.52
N THR A 144 14.35 11.08 14.90
CA THR A 144 14.05 12.43 15.40
C THR A 144 14.83 12.73 16.68
N THR A 145 15.02 11.74 17.54
CA THR A 145 15.74 11.89 18.81
C THR A 145 17.16 11.33 18.73
N ALA A 146 17.33 10.11 18.22
CA ALA A 146 18.60 9.43 18.06
C ALA A 146 19.19 9.69 16.66
N LYS A 147 19.67 10.92 16.45
CA LYS A 147 20.19 11.36 15.14
C LYS A 147 21.28 10.43 14.62
N LYS A 148 21.22 10.14 13.33
CA LYS A 148 22.20 9.34 12.62
C LYS A 148 22.64 10.09 11.35
N ASP A 149 23.94 10.13 11.10
CA ASP A 149 24.50 10.79 9.92
C ASP A 149 23.92 10.18 8.64
N GLY A 150 23.48 11.04 7.73
CA GLY A 150 22.89 10.64 6.46
C GLY A 150 21.41 10.25 6.53
N ILE A 151 20.79 10.28 7.73
CA ILE A 151 19.35 10.07 7.89
C ILE A 151 18.72 11.38 8.38
N ALA A 152 17.68 11.83 7.72
CA ALA A 152 16.95 13.03 8.10
C ALA A 152 16.12 12.76 9.36
N ALA A 153 16.07 13.73 10.28
CA ALA A 153 15.11 13.66 11.38
C ALA A 153 13.74 14.10 10.85
N GLU A 154 12.77 13.22 10.90
CA GLU A 154 11.39 13.50 10.44
C GLU A 154 10.48 13.78 11.64
N SER A 155 10.03 15.03 11.80
CA SER A 155 8.93 15.33 12.72
C SER A 155 7.64 14.57 12.31
N PRO A 156 6.61 14.46 13.16
CA PRO A 156 5.34 13.88 12.75
C PRO A 156 4.72 14.54 11.50
N ASP A 157 4.92 15.84 11.31
CA ASP A 157 4.45 16.58 10.13
C ASP A 157 5.27 16.25 8.87
N ASP A 158 6.60 16.13 9.00
CA ASP A 158 7.49 15.69 7.91
C ASP A 158 7.15 14.26 7.50
N PHE A 159 6.96 13.36 8.46
CA PHE A 159 6.52 11.99 8.25
C PHE A 159 5.16 11.93 7.53
N ALA A 160 4.18 12.75 7.96
CA ALA A 160 2.89 12.84 7.28
C ALA A 160 3.03 13.32 5.83
N SER A 161 3.92 14.29 5.57
CA SER A 161 4.21 14.78 4.22
C SER A 161 4.83 13.67 3.36
N THR A 162 5.81 12.94 3.89
CA THR A 162 6.47 11.80 3.23
C THR A 162 5.46 10.70 2.90
N MET A 163 4.68 10.27 3.87
CA MET A 163 3.64 9.24 3.66
C MET A 163 2.58 9.67 2.65
N THR A 164 2.21 10.96 2.65
CA THR A 164 1.29 11.52 1.65
C THR A 164 1.87 11.38 0.23
N GLN A 165 3.15 11.70 0.04
CA GLN A 165 3.82 11.55 -1.25
C GLN A 165 3.90 10.08 -1.69
N LEU A 166 4.25 9.16 -0.79
CA LEU A 166 4.27 7.72 -1.07
C LEU A 166 2.90 7.25 -1.58
N VAL A 167 1.82 7.62 -0.89
CA VAL A 167 0.45 7.26 -1.29
C VAL A 167 0.10 7.84 -2.65
N GLN A 168 0.37 9.13 -2.87
CA GLN A 168 0.01 9.81 -4.12
C GLN A 168 0.74 9.24 -5.33
N ILE A 169 2.03 9.00 -5.23
CA ILE A 169 2.85 8.41 -6.30
C ILE A 169 2.37 6.99 -6.63
N ALA A 170 2.09 6.16 -5.63
CA ALA A 170 1.57 4.82 -5.86
C ALA A 170 0.21 4.85 -6.57
N ARG A 171 -0.71 5.72 -6.13
CA ARG A 171 -2.04 5.88 -6.76
C ARG A 171 -1.95 6.44 -8.19
N GLN A 172 -1.07 7.40 -8.45
CA GLN A 172 -0.81 7.91 -9.79
C GLN A 172 -0.28 6.82 -10.74
N SER A 173 0.41 5.83 -10.18
CA SER A 173 0.88 4.65 -10.89
C SER A 173 -0.17 3.52 -10.96
N GLY A 174 -1.43 3.81 -10.63
CA GLY A 174 -2.56 2.87 -10.73
C GLY A 174 -2.64 1.84 -9.61
N LYS A 175 -1.91 2.02 -8.49
CA LYS A 175 -1.92 1.08 -7.37
C LYS A 175 -3.05 1.41 -6.38
N GLN A 176 -3.67 0.37 -5.80
CA GLN A 176 -4.38 0.51 -4.54
C GLN A 176 -3.37 0.56 -3.40
N VAL A 177 -3.63 1.41 -2.41
CA VAL A 177 -2.74 1.56 -1.25
C VAL A 177 -3.49 1.21 0.03
N VAL A 178 -2.87 0.42 0.90
CA VAL A 178 -3.33 0.16 2.27
C VAL A 178 -2.20 0.56 3.22
N ILE A 179 -2.52 1.35 4.23
CA ILE A 179 -1.55 1.75 5.26
C ILE A 179 -1.72 0.83 6.47
N PHE A 180 -0.62 0.39 7.05
CA PHE A 180 -0.58 -0.29 8.34
C PHE A 180 0.05 0.62 9.38
N GLU A 181 -0.58 0.77 10.53
CA GLU A 181 0.05 1.42 11.67
C GLU A 181 1.27 0.60 12.13
N PRO A 182 2.33 1.24 12.65
CA PRO A 182 3.38 0.51 13.33
C PRO A 182 2.82 -0.22 14.56
N ASN A 183 3.42 -1.36 14.92
CA ASN A 183 3.10 -2.00 16.19
C ASN A 183 3.52 -1.12 17.38
N PRO A 184 2.88 -1.22 18.55
CA PRO A 184 3.37 -0.57 19.76
C PRO A 184 4.74 -1.11 20.14
N THR A 185 5.49 -0.30 20.90
CA THR A 185 6.82 -0.64 21.38
C THR A 185 6.98 -0.27 22.84
N CYS A 186 7.76 -1.04 23.60
CA CYS A 186 8.21 -0.69 24.94
C CYS A 186 9.67 -0.19 24.95
N GLU A 187 10.25 0.08 23.79
CA GLU A 187 11.58 0.69 23.66
C GLU A 187 11.50 2.16 24.10
N PRO A 188 12.34 2.57 25.09
CA PRO A 188 12.15 3.84 25.82
C PRO A 188 12.23 5.11 24.98
N ILE A 189 12.98 5.11 23.87
CA ILE A 189 13.13 6.28 22.99
C ILE A 189 11.91 6.45 22.11
N ARG A 190 11.40 5.36 21.53
CA ARG A 190 10.25 5.38 20.59
C ARG A 190 8.92 5.48 21.32
N GLN A 191 8.74 4.74 22.41
CA GLN A 191 7.44 4.62 23.08
C GLN A 191 6.73 5.96 23.32
N PRO A 192 7.37 7.00 23.89
CA PRO A 192 6.69 8.28 24.14
C PRO A 192 6.36 9.07 22.85
N LEU A 193 6.98 8.75 21.73
CA LEU A 193 6.81 9.45 20.47
C LEU A 193 5.72 8.84 19.59
N MET A 194 5.51 7.52 19.71
CA MET A 194 4.61 6.77 18.83
C MET A 194 3.21 7.34 18.70
N PRO A 195 2.51 7.80 19.76
CA PRO A 195 1.17 8.34 19.61
C PRO A 195 1.05 9.49 18.61
N SER A 196 2.08 10.35 18.49
CA SER A 196 2.08 11.47 17.54
C SER A 196 2.28 11.01 16.10
N TYR A 197 3.14 10.01 15.85
CA TYR A 197 3.35 9.44 14.52
C TYR A 197 2.14 8.62 14.05
N VAL A 198 1.52 7.87 14.93
CA VAL A 198 0.27 7.15 14.65
C VAL A 198 -0.86 8.13 14.33
N ALA A 199 -1.00 9.22 15.09
CA ALA A 199 -2.00 10.25 14.80
C ALA A 199 -1.75 10.92 13.44
N ALA A 200 -0.50 11.24 13.10
CA ALA A 200 -0.12 11.78 11.80
C ALA A 200 -0.49 10.81 10.66
N LEU A 201 -0.21 9.52 10.82
CA LEU A 201 -0.52 8.49 9.83
C LEU A 201 -2.04 8.34 9.60
N ARG A 202 -2.83 8.40 10.68
CA ARG A 202 -4.31 8.40 10.63
C ARG A 202 -4.84 9.62 9.86
N GLN A 203 -4.24 10.79 10.04
CA GLN A 203 -4.60 12.00 9.29
C GLN A 203 -4.28 11.85 7.80
N VAL A 204 -3.13 11.28 7.46
CA VAL A 204 -2.77 10.98 6.06
C VAL A 204 -3.79 10.04 5.44
N ALA A 205 -4.11 8.93 6.11
CA ALA A 205 -5.08 7.96 5.59
C ALA A 205 -6.46 8.59 5.34
N ALA A 206 -6.94 9.43 6.27
CA ALA A 206 -8.20 10.15 6.13
C ALA A 206 -8.15 11.17 4.98
N ALA A 207 -7.09 11.99 4.90
CA ALA A 207 -6.94 13.01 3.86
C ALA A 207 -6.78 12.39 2.46
N GLN A 208 -6.06 11.28 2.35
CA GLN A 208 -5.86 10.57 1.08
C GLN A 208 -6.99 9.58 0.77
N GLN A 209 -7.94 9.37 1.67
CA GLN A 209 -9.05 8.40 1.53
C GLN A 209 -8.52 6.99 1.18
N VAL A 210 -7.52 6.53 1.92
CA VAL A 210 -6.98 5.17 1.81
C VAL A 210 -7.26 4.37 3.07
N PRO A 211 -7.47 3.06 2.98
CA PRO A 211 -7.63 2.20 4.14
C PRO A 211 -6.39 2.26 5.06
N ILE A 212 -6.64 2.29 6.37
CA ILE A 212 -5.61 2.15 7.38
C ILE A 212 -5.99 1.03 8.35
N VAL A 213 -5.03 0.18 8.68
CA VAL A 213 -5.19 -0.89 9.68
C VAL A 213 -4.67 -0.39 11.01
N GLY A 214 -5.55 -0.32 12.01
CA GLY A 214 -5.25 0.18 13.35
C GLY A 214 -4.53 -0.86 14.21
N GLU A 215 -3.29 -1.16 13.88
CA GLU A 215 -2.48 -2.14 14.60
C GLU A 215 -2.03 -1.66 15.97
N PHE A 216 -1.71 -0.38 16.08
CA PHE A 216 -1.15 0.21 17.30
C PHE A 216 -2.08 -0.02 18.50
N ASP A 217 -3.28 0.54 18.46
CA ASP A 217 -4.24 0.42 19.56
C ASP A 217 -4.73 -1.02 19.74
N ALA A 218 -4.92 -1.75 18.63
CA ALA A 218 -5.39 -3.13 18.67
C ALA A 218 -4.42 -4.07 19.41
N ILE A 219 -3.12 -3.91 19.18
CA ILE A 219 -2.09 -4.71 19.84
C ILE A 219 -1.87 -4.21 21.27
N GLU A 220 -1.76 -2.89 21.48
CA GLU A 220 -1.54 -2.30 22.81
C GLU A 220 -2.67 -2.65 23.79
N GLY A 221 -3.90 -2.79 23.31
CA GLY A 221 -5.06 -3.20 24.09
C GLY A 221 -5.09 -4.69 24.48
N MET A 222 -4.18 -5.52 23.93
CA MET A 222 -4.12 -6.94 24.29
C MET A 222 -3.45 -7.15 25.66
N ALA A 223 -3.95 -8.08 26.45
CA ALA A 223 -3.30 -8.45 27.69
C ALA A 223 -1.88 -8.97 27.41
N ASN A 224 -0.89 -8.43 28.15
CA ASN A 224 0.51 -8.81 28.02
C ASN A 224 1.10 -8.62 26.59
N TRP A 225 0.63 -7.61 25.86
CA TRP A 225 1.05 -7.34 24.48
C TRP A 225 2.58 -7.28 24.30
N THR A 226 3.33 -6.87 25.34
CA THR A 226 4.80 -6.82 25.29
C THR A 226 5.43 -8.19 25.08
N THR A 227 4.74 -9.29 25.38
CA THR A 227 5.22 -10.66 25.08
C THR A 227 5.16 -11.01 23.60
N LEU A 228 4.46 -10.19 22.80
CA LEU A 228 4.45 -10.29 21.34
C LEU A 228 5.71 -9.68 20.71
N LEU A 229 6.55 -9.01 21.51
CA LEU A 229 7.81 -8.41 21.09
C LEU A 229 9.00 -9.23 21.59
N SER A 230 10.02 -9.37 20.74
CA SER A 230 11.23 -10.13 21.05
C SER A 230 12.28 -9.33 21.81
N ASP A 231 12.28 -8.01 21.63
CA ASP A 231 13.27 -7.06 22.19
C ASP A 231 12.65 -5.68 22.50
N CYS A 232 11.39 -5.66 22.90
CA CYS A 232 10.60 -4.43 23.11
C CYS A 232 10.27 -3.62 21.84
N LEU A 233 10.76 -4.03 20.67
CA LEU A 233 10.54 -3.32 19.39
C LEU A 233 9.98 -4.26 18.30
N HIS A 234 10.70 -5.34 18.05
CA HIS A 234 10.42 -6.23 16.93
C HIS A 234 9.47 -7.36 17.35
N PRO A 235 8.43 -7.64 16.56
CA PRO A 235 7.54 -8.74 16.87
C PRO A 235 8.23 -10.11 16.91
N THR A 236 7.73 -10.99 17.76
CA THR A 236 7.99 -12.43 17.69
C THR A 236 7.19 -13.05 16.53
N ASP A 237 7.41 -14.33 16.20
CA ASP A 237 6.57 -15.05 15.25
C ASP A 237 5.07 -14.95 15.61
N GLN A 238 4.75 -14.98 16.90
CA GLN A 238 3.37 -14.78 17.36
C GLN A 238 2.89 -13.35 17.13
N GLY A 239 3.75 -12.36 17.37
CA GLY A 239 3.46 -10.95 17.08
C GLY A 239 3.22 -10.71 15.58
N TYR A 240 4.04 -11.30 14.72
CA TYR A 240 3.83 -11.24 13.27
C TYR A 240 2.53 -11.92 12.84
N ALA A 241 2.16 -13.02 13.47
CA ALA A 241 0.87 -13.66 13.19
C ALA A 241 -0.33 -12.81 13.64
N VAL A 242 -0.20 -12.03 14.70
CA VAL A 242 -1.23 -11.06 15.13
C VAL A 242 -1.33 -9.93 14.10
N LYS A 243 -0.22 -9.32 13.68
CA LYS A 243 -0.20 -8.29 12.64
C LYS A 243 -0.89 -8.78 11.37
N ALA A 244 -0.47 -9.89 10.81
CA ALA A 244 -1.04 -10.45 9.58
C ALA A 244 -2.56 -10.68 9.67
N LYS A 245 -3.08 -11.10 10.83
CA LYS A 245 -4.52 -11.25 11.05
C LYS A 245 -5.27 -9.93 11.09
N LEU A 246 -4.65 -8.86 11.61
CA LEU A 246 -5.22 -7.52 11.61
C LEU A 246 -5.21 -6.91 10.20
N GLU A 247 -4.14 -7.15 9.43
CA GLU A 247 -3.95 -6.67 8.06
C GLU A 247 -4.91 -7.34 7.05
N PHE A 248 -5.20 -8.63 7.28
CA PHE A 248 -5.93 -9.49 6.34
C PHE A 248 -7.27 -8.90 5.85
N PRO A 249 -8.19 -8.39 6.68
CA PRO A 249 -9.48 -7.90 6.20
C PRO A 249 -9.37 -6.75 5.19
N ALA A 250 -8.47 -5.79 5.45
CA ALA A 250 -8.28 -4.64 4.58
C ALA A 250 -7.63 -5.05 3.25
N VAL A 251 -6.60 -5.91 3.31
CA VAL A 251 -5.93 -6.39 2.10
C VAL A 251 -6.82 -7.33 1.30
N ALA A 252 -7.61 -8.19 1.97
CA ALA A 252 -8.59 -9.04 1.29
C ALA A 252 -9.63 -8.23 0.51
N SER A 253 -10.11 -7.12 1.09
CA SER A 253 -11.02 -6.18 0.38
C SER A 253 -10.35 -5.56 -0.85
N ALA A 254 -9.07 -5.16 -0.74
CA ALA A 254 -8.33 -4.64 -1.88
C ALA A 254 -8.11 -5.71 -2.97
N VAL A 255 -7.86 -6.96 -2.58
CA VAL A 255 -7.76 -8.09 -3.53
C VAL A 255 -9.09 -8.32 -4.26
N GLU A 256 -10.23 -8.29 -3.55
CA GLU A 256 -11.55 -8.40 -4.17
C GLU A 256 -11.79 -7.31 -5.22
N ALA A 257 -11.39 -6.07 -4.93
CA ALA A 257 -11.53 -4.96 -5.86
C ALA A 257 -10.56 -5.02 -7.05
N ALA A 258 -9.46 -5.76 -6.96
CA ALA A 258 -8.45 -5.91 -8.01
C ALA A 258 -8.76 -7.09 -8.97
N ARG A 259 -9.66 -8.00 -8.62
CA ARG A 259 -10.04 -9.21 -9.38
C ARG A 259 -11.18 -8.95 -10.33
#